data_58c891cced331476bcc31663c2c8ca7b
#
_entry.id   58c891cced331476bcc31663c2c8ca7b
#
_cell.length_a   1.000
_cell.length_b   1.000
_cell.length_c   1.000
_cell.angle_alpha   90.00
_cell.angle_beta   90.00
_cell.angle_gamma   90.00
#
_symmetry.space_group_name_H-M   'P 1'
#
loop_
_entity.id
_entity.type
_entity.pdbx_description
1 polymer ?
#
loop_
_entity_poly.entity_id
_entity_poly.type
_entity_poly.pdbx_seq_one_letter_code
_entity_poly.pdbx_strand_id
1 'polypeptide(L)'
;KISPPQVSAEILMKMKRTAEDYLGTDVTEAVITVPAYFNDSQRQATKDAGRIAGLDVKRIINEPTAAALAYGLDKTQAEQKIVVYDLGGGTFDVSIIEISKIDGEQQFEVLSTNGDTFLGGEDFDLRLIDHIADEFKKDQAVDLRNDPLAIQRLKEAAEKAKIELSSSNQTDINLPYVTADASGPKHLNMKLTRAKLESLVEDLV
;
A
#
# COMPACT_ATOMS: atom_id res chain seq x y z
N LYS A 1 -25.70 2.77 -8.66
CA LYS A 1 -24.75 3.53 -7.79
C LYS A 1 -24.36 2.60 -6.65
N ILE A 2 -23.08 2.49 -6.38
CA ILE A 2 -22.52 1.72 -5.26
C ILE A 2 -22.10 2.73 -4.20
N SER A 3 -22.34 2.43 -2.93
CA SER A 3 -21.94 3.28 -1.80
C SER A 3 -20.52 2.97 -1.35
N PRO A 4 -19.81 3.91 -0.68
CA PRO A 4 -18.46 3.65 -0.15
C PRO A 4 -18.37 2.39 0.73
N PRO A 5 -19.29 2.11 1.68
CA PRO A 5 -19.27 0.87 2.44
C PRO A 5 -19.37 -0.41 1.60
N GLN A 6 -20.11 -0.37 0.48
CA GLN A 6 -20.20 -1.50 -0.43
C GLN A 6 -18.88 -1.75 -1.17
N VAL A 7 -18.17 -0.70 -1.57
CA VAL A 7 -16.83 -0.85 -2.20
C VAL A 7 -15.82 -1.41 -1.18
N SER A 8 -15.82 -0.87 0.03
CA SER A 8 -14.96 -1.39 1.11
C SER A 8 -15.28 -2.84 1.46
N ALA A 9 -16.55 -3.23 1.40
CA ALA A 9 -16.96 -4.61 1.66
C ALA A 9 -16.38 -5.61 0.64
N GLU A 10 -16.23 -5.23 -0.64
CA GLU A 10 -15.58 -6.09 -1.64
C GLU A 10 -14.12 -6.40 -1.26
N ILE A 11 -13.40 -5.40 -0.75
CA ILE A 11 -12.03 -5.57 -0.26
C ILE A 11 -12.03 -6.51 0.96
N LEU A 12 -12.93 -6.30 1.92
CA LEU A 12 -13.02 -7.13 3.12
C LEU A 12 -13.43 -8.58 2.78
N MET A 13 -14.31 -8.79 1.79
CA MET A 13 -14.63 -10.14 1.28
C MET A 13 -13.40 -10.81 0.67
N LYS A 14 -12.56 -10.07 -0.06
CA LYS A 14 -11.30 -10.60 -0.58
C LYS A 14 -10.35 -11.00 0.57
N MET A 15 -10.20 -10.15 1.58
CA MET A 15 -9.37 -10.45 2.76
C MET A 15 -9.89 -11.68 3.51
N LYS A 16 -11.21 -11.76 3.71
CA LYS A 16 -11.87 -12.91 4.33
C LYS A 16 -11.54 -14.21 3.58
N ARG A 17 -11.74 -14.25 2.26
CA ARG A 17 -11.42 -15.43 1.44
C ARG A 17 -9.94 -15.80 1.55
N THR A 18 -9.04 -14.83 1.47
CA THR A 18 -7.60 -15.09 1.61
C THR A 18 -7.27 -15.72 2.98
N ALA A 19 -7.91 -15.26 4.06
CA ALA A 19 -7.74 -15.83 5.38
C ALA A 19 -8.33 -17.24 5.48
N GLU A 20 -9.52 -17.48 4.93
CA GLU A 20 -10.18 -18.80 4.89
C GLU A 20 -9.36 -19.82 4.09
N ASP A 21 -8.82 -19.40 2.93
CA ASP A 21 -7.94 -20.24 2.11
C ASP A 21 -6.66 -20.65 2.87
N TYR A 22 -6.08 -19.70 3.62
CA TYR A 22 -4.87 -19.94 4.40
C TYR A 22 -5.12 -20.82 5.65
N LEU A 23 -6.21 -20.56 6.37
CA LEU A 23 -6.54 -21.26 7.63
C LEU A 23 -7.26 -22.60 7.41
N GLY A 24 -7.86 -22.81 6.24
CA GLY A 24 -8.67 -23.98 5.93
C GLY A 24 -9.98 -24.06 6.73
N THR A 25 -10.49 -22.93 7.21
CA THR A 25 -11.73 -22.82 8.00
C THR A 25 -12.42 -21.50 7.76
N ASP A 26 -13.72 -21.43 8.06
CA ASP A 26 -14.50 -20.21 7.94
C ASP A 26 -13.99 -19.12 8.89
N VAL A 27 -13.92 -17.90 8.40
CA VAL A 27 -13.58 -16.70 9.18
C VAL A 27 -14.85 -15.88 9.36
N THR A 28 -15.33 -15.79 10.60
CA THR A 28 -16.61 -15.12 10.93
C THR A 28 -16.44 -13.83 11.71
N GLU A 29 -15.28 -13.64 12.37
CA GLU A 29 -15.01 -12.50 13.25
C GLU A 29 -13.80 -11.70 12.75
N ALA A 30 -13.80 -10.38 12.96
CA ALA A 30 -12.69 -9.52 12.59
C ALA A 30 -12.49 -8.34 13.55
N VAL A 31 -11.25 -7.91 13.67
CA VAL A 31 -10.87 -6.57 14.11
C VAL A 31 -10.40 -5.81 12.86
N ILE A 32 -10.96 -4.63 12.63
CA ILE A 32 -10.63 -3.84 11.43
C ILE A 32 -9.95 -2.55 11.88
N THR A 33 -8.87 -2.19 11.17
CA THR A 33 -8.13 -0.96 11.43
C THR A 33 -8.61 0.17 10.54
N VAL A 34 -8.49 1.40 11.05
CA VAL A 34 -8.79 2.64 10.34
C VAL A 34 -7.75 3.69 10.66
N PRO A 35 -7.50 4.67 9.77
CA PRO A 35 -6.67 5.81 10.07
C PRO A 35 -7.11 6.51 11.37
N ALA A 36 -6.14 7.04 12.13
CA ALA A 36 -6.44 7.66 13.42
C ALA A 36 -7.35 8.90 13.30
N TYR A 37 -7.32 9.60 12.16
CA TYR A 37 -8.16 10.77 11.88
C TYR A 37 -9.59 10.46 11.44
N PHE A 38 -9.97 9.19 11.24
CA PHE A 38 -11.34 8.83 10.89
C PHE A 38 -12.31 9.27 11.97
N ASN A 39 -13.37 9.97 11.56
CA ASN A 39 -14.47 10.35 12.43
C ASN A 39 -15.45 9.17 12.68
N ASP A 40 -16.40 9.36 13.58
CA ASP A 40 -17.35 8.32 13.96
C ASP A 40 -18.18 7.80 12.78
N SER A 41 -18.55 8.66 11.84
CA SER A 41 -19.32 8.26 10.65
C SER A 41 -18.48 7.36 9.73
N GLN A 42 -17.19 7.64 9.57
CA GLN A 42 -16.26 6.82 8.77
C GLN A 42 -15.98 5.48 9.47
N ARG A 43 -15.82 5.48 10.79
CA ARG A 43 -15.67 4.25 11.59
C ARG A 43 -16.91 3.37 11.50
N GLN A 44 -18.09 3.97 11.59
CA GLN A 44 -19.36 3.24 11.43
C GLN A 44 -19.49 2.68 10.01
N ALA A 45 -19.16 3.46 8.97
CA ALA A 45 -19.17 3.00 7.59
C ALA A 45 -18.21 1.78 7.35
N THR A 46 -17.06 1.79 8.00
CA THR A 46 -16.12 0.64 7.98
C THR A 46 -16.70 -0.58 8.69
N LYS A 47 -17.36 -0.38 9.83
CA LYS A 47 -18.05 -1.46 10.55
C LYS A 47 -19.19 -2.05 9.72
N ASP A 48 -19.95 -1.22 9.03
CA ASP A 48 -21.03 -1.65 8.14
C ASP A 48 -20.48 -2.41 6.92
N ALA A 49 -19.34 -1.99 6.36
CA ALA A 49 -18.65 -2.72 5.32
C ALA A 49 -18.26 -4.15 5.77
N GLY A 50 -17.76 -4.29 7.00
CA GLY A 50 -17.47 -5.61 7.59
C GLY A 50 -18.71 -6.50 7.68
N ARG A 51 -19.84 -5.94 8.10
CA ARG A 51 -21.12 -6.67 8.14
C ARG A 51 -21.61 -7.09 6.75
N ILE A 52 -21.48 -6.21 5.75
CA ILE A 52 -21.81 -6.53 4.35
C ILE A 52 -20.92 -7.66 3.84
N ALA A 53 -19.64 -7.69 4.25
CA ALA A 53 -18.70 -8.76 3.93
C ALA A 53 -18.96 -10.08 4.68
N GLY A 54 -19.96 -10.13 5.57
CA GLY A 54 -20.31 -11.32 6.37
C GLY A 54 -19.35 -11.54 7.54
N LEU A 55 -18.81 -10.45 8.13
CA LEU A 55 -17.95 -10.48 9.31
C LEU A 55 -18.66 -9.87 10.52
N ASP A 56 -18.50 -10.52 11.68
CA ASP A 56 -18.80 -9.90 12.97
C ASP A 56 -17.62 -9.04 13.41
N VAL A 57 -17.76 -7.71 13.26
CA VAL A 57 -16.71 -6.76 13.58
C VAL A 57 -16.65 -6.52 15.08
N LYS A 58 -15.68 -7.14 15.74
CA LYS A 58 -15.50 -7.05 17.20
C LYS A 58 -15.03 -5.66 17.63
N ARG A 59 -14.07 -5.08 16.90
CA ARG A 59 -13.52 -3.75 17.19
C ARG A 59 -13.12 -3.04 15.90
N ILE A 60 -13.20 -1.71 15.96
CA ILE A 60 -12.49 -0.79 15.05
C ILE A 60 -11.38 -0.15 15.89
N ILE A 61 -10.13 -0.26 15.45
CA ILE A 61 -8.97 0.32 16.13
C ILE A 61 -8.16 1.21 15.18
N ASN A 62 -7.38 2.12 15.74
CA ASN A 62 -6.52 3.00 14.93
C ASN A 62 -5.35 2.20 14.33
N GLU A 63 -5.03 2.43 13.07
CA GLU A 63 -3.92 1.79 12.36
C GLU A 63 -2.58 1.96 13.09
N PRO A 64 -2.19 3.18 13.55
CA PRO A 64 -0.93 3.35 14.27
C PRO A 64 -0.91 2.62 15.61
N THR A 65 -2.06 2.47 16.28
CA THR A 65 -2.16 1.65 17.51
C THR A 65 -1.98 0.17 17.20
N ALA A 66 -2.58 -0.31 16.11
CA ALA A 66 -2.40 -1.68 15.67
C ALA A 66 -0.94 -1.99 15.30
N ALA A 67 -0.26 -1.06 14.63
CA ALA A 67 1.16 -1.17 14.30
C ALA A 67 2.02 -1.26 15.58
N ALA A 68 1.77 -0.41 16.58
CA ALA A 68 2.46 -0.45 17.86
C ALA A 68 2.26 -1.78 18.59
N LEU A 69 1.02 -2.30 18.60
CA LEU A 69 0.70 -3.61 19.18
C LEU A 69 1.40 -4.76 18.43
N ALA A 70 1.39 -4.74 17.10
CA ALA A 70 2.05 -5.76 16.28
C ALA A 70 3.57 -5.77 16.49
N TYR A 71 4.18 -4.62 16.77
CA TYR A 71 5.59 -4.50 17.12
C TYR A 71 5.89 -4.98 18.54
N GLY A 72 4.88 -5.30 19.33
CA GLY A 72 5.02 -5.84 20.69
C GLY A 72 5.25 -4.78 21.77
N LEU A 73 4.87 -3.54 21.51
CA LEU A 73 5.06 -2.43 22.47
C LEU A 73 4.11 -2.52 23.66
N ASP A 74 3.05 -3.33 23.57
CA ASP A 74 2.19 -3.69 24.69
C ASP A 74 2.90 -4.49 25.80
N LYS A 75 4.04 -5.09 25.47
CA LYS A 75 4.86 -5.90 26.41
C LYS A 75 5.97 -5.10 27.09
N THR A 76 6.22 -3.88 26.66
CA THR A 76 7.20 -3.00 27.29
C THR A 76 6.62 -2.40 28.57
N GLN A 77 7.42 -2.28 29.62
CA GLN A 77 6.96 -1.67 30.88
C GLN A 77 7.23 -0.17 30.99
N ALA A 78 7.89 0.41 29.99
CA ALA A 78 8.28 1.81 29.99
C ALA A 78 7.17 2.69 29.37
N GLU A 79 6.91 3.82 30.03
CA GLU A 79 6.17 4.92 29.41
C GLU A 79 7.03 5.52 28.31
N GLN A 80 6.47 5.71 27.12
CA GLN A 80 7.22 6.22 25.98
C GLN A 80 6.33 6.92 24.96
N LYS A 81 6.93 7.84 24.21
CA LYS A 81 6.32 8.40 23.01
C LYS A 81 7.01 7.82 21.80
N ILE A 82 6.22 7.38 20.85
CA ILE A 82 6.69 6.79 19.59
C ILE A 82 6.13 7.55 18.41
N VAL A 83 6.82 7.46 17.29
CA VAL A 83 6.33 7.88 15.98
C VAL A 83 6.04 6.64 15.17
N VAL A 84 4.84 6.54 14.64
CA VAL A 84 4.48 5.56 13.61
C VAL A 84 4.48 6.27 12.27
N TYR A 85 5.33 5.81 11.37
CA TYR A 85 5.48 6.28 10.01
C TYR A 85 4.94 5.20 9.07
N ASP A 86 3.78 5.45 8.47
CA ASP A 86 3.08 4.50 7.62
C ASP A 86 2.97 5.07 6.20
N LEU A 87 3.83 4.59 5.30
CA LEU A 87 3.78 4.89 3.88
C LEU A 87 3.16 3.68 3.17
N GLY A 88 1.87 3.75 2.94
CA GLY A 88 1.10 2.72 2.28
C GLY A 88 1.18 2.76 0.75
N GLY A 89 0.28 2.05 0.08
CA GLY A 89 0.21 2.03 -1.39
C GLY A 89 -0.32 3.32 -2.00
N GLY A 90 -1.20 4.04 -1.33
CA GLY A 90 -1.83 5.27 -1.84
C GLY A 90 -1.95 6.39 -0.82
N THR A 91 -1.58 6.16 0.46
CA THR A 91 -1.60 7.17 1.52
C THR A 91 -0.32 7.10 2.34
N PHE A 92 0.06 8.24 2.87
CA PHE A 92 1.11 8.41 3.86
C PHE A 92 0.50 8.96 5.15
N ASP A 93 0.74 8.27 6.26
CA ASP A 93 0.27 8.65 7.58
C ASP A 93 1.44 8.65 8.59
N VAL A 94 1.54 9.73 9.37
CA VAL A 94 2.47 9.83 10.47
C VAL A 94 1.70 10.15 11.75
N SER A 95 1.92 9.37 12.82
CA SER A 95 1.22 9.53 14.08
C SER A 95 2.18 9.49 15.25
N ILE A 96 1.96 10.37 16.23
CA ILE A 96 2.64 10.34 17.52
C ILE A 96 1.71 9.66 18.52
N ILE A 97 2.22 8.60 19.16
CA ILE A 97 1.49 7.83 20.16
C ILE A 97 2.22 7.92 21.49
N GLU A 98 1.47 8.19 22.55
CA GLU A 98 1.92 8.00 23.92
C GLU A 98 1.48 6.62 24.42
N ILE A 99 2.43 5.89 24.96
CA ILE A 99 2.20 4.63 25.65
C ILE A 99 2.41 4.90 27.14
N SER A 100 1.36 4.77 27.92
CA SER A 100 1.36 5.01 29.35
C SER A 100 0.81 3.80 30.10
N LYS A 101 1.00 3.75 31.41
CA LYS A 101 0.46 2.70 32.26
C LYS A 101 -0.54 3.31 33.25
N ILE A 102 -1.81 2.93 33.13
CA ILE A 102 -2.88 3.37 34.01
C ILE A 102 -3.52 2.13 34.67
N ASP A 103 -3.58 2.12 35.98
CA ASP A 103 -4.14 1.02 36.78
C ASP A 103 -3.53 -0.38 36.49
N GLY A 104 -2.26 -0.39 36.05
CA GLY A 104 -1.56 -1.62 35.72
C GLY A 104 -1.71 -2.09 34.27
N GLU A 105 -2.60 -1.48 33.51
CA GLU A 105 -2.82 -1.74 32.09
C GLU A 105 -2.14 -0.72 31.19
N GLN A 106 -1.63 -1.15 30.04
CA GLN A 106 -1.06 -0.24 29.06
C GLN A 106 -2.16 0.44 28.24
N GLN A 107 -2.03 1.75 28.12
CA GLN A 107 -2.90 2.58 27.28
C GLN A 107 -2.11 3.20 26.14
N PHE A 108 -2.73 3.24 24.97
CA PHE A 108 -2.20 3.83 23.75
C PHE A 108 -3.05 5.04 23.38
N GLU A 109 -2.47 6.23 23.46
CA GLU A 109 -3.14 7.47 23.09
C GLU A 109 -2.47 8.06 21.86
N VAL A 110 -3.26 8.34 20.81
CA VAL A 110 -2.78 9.07 19.63
C VAL A 110 -2.79 10.55 19.95
N LEU A 111 -1.62 11.14 20.13
CA LEU A 111 -1.46 12.56 20.49
C LEU A 111 -1.66 13.48 19.29
N SER A 112 -1.16 13.09 18.13
CA SER A 112 -1.33 13.82 16.88
C SER A 112 -1.17 12.90 15.67
N THR A 113 -1.77 13.30 14.56
CA THR A 113 -1.63 12.62 13.28
C THR A 113 -1.56 13.66 12.15
N ASN A 114 -0.79 13.35 11.11
CA ASN A 114 -0.68 14.12 9.88
C ASN A 114 -0.35 13.16 8.75
N GLY A 115 -0.29 13.64 7.51
CA GLY A 115 0.05 12.81 6.36
C GLY A 115 -0.41 13.42 5.04
N ASP A 116 -0.36 12.58 4.01
CA ASP A 116 -0.86 12.91 2.67
C ASP A 116 -1.75 11.77 2.17
N THR A 117 -3.01 12.06 1.89
CA THR A 117 -4.00 11.08 1.43
C THR A 117 -3.87 10.72 -0.05
N PHE A 118 -2.91 11.31 -0.74
CA PHE A 118 -2.61 11.09 -2.17
C PHE A 118 -1.14 10.78 -2.42
N LEU A 119 -0.40 10.30 -1.41
CA LEU A 119 0.99 9.90 -1.53
C LEU A 119 1.16 8.46 -1.07
N GLY A 120 1.68 7.61 -1.94
CA GLY A 120 1.94 6.21 -1.60
C GLY A 120 2.82 5.51 -2.63
N GLY A 121 3.00 4.20 -2.44
CA GLY A 121 3.83 3.37 -3.31
C GLY A 121 3.42 3.40 -4.78
N GLU A 122 2.14 3.67 -5.09
CA GLU A 122 1.65 3.80 -6.46
C GLU A 122 2.25 5.03 -7.17
N ASP A 123 2.48 6.13 -6.46
CA ASP A 123 3.12 7.32 -7.05
C ASP A 123 4.57 7.03 -7.44
N PHE A 124 5.27 6.24 -6.65
CA PHE A 124 6.62 5.76 -6.98
C PHE A 124 6.60 4.86 -8.23
N ASP A 125 5.60 3.98 -8.35
CA ASP A 125 5.43 3.14 -9.53
C ASP A 125 5.15 3.97 -10.77
N LEU A 126 4.31 5.01 -10.68
CA LEU A 126 4.03 5.92 -11.79
C LEU A 126 5.28 6.64 -12.30
N ARG A 127 6.16 7.11 -11.40
CA ARG A 127 7.46 7.70 -11.78
C ARG A 127 8.33 6.70 -12.54
N LEU A 128 8.35 5.45 -12.11
CA LEU A 128 9.08 4.39 -12.81
C LEU A 128 8.47 4.06 -14.17
N ILE A 129 7.16 3.95 -14.27
CA ILE A 129 6.45 3.70 -15.52
C ILE A 129 6.77 4.78 -16.55
N ASP A 130 6.70 6.05 -16.15
CA ASP A 130 7.02 7.17 -17.03
C ASP A 130 8.47 7.13 -17.48
N HIS A 131 9.40 6.89 -16.57
CA HIS A 131 10.82 6.76 -16.92
C HIS A 131 11.07 5.61 -17.91
N ILE A 132 10.51 4.43 -17.66
CA ILE A 132 10.67 3.25 -18.52
C ILE A 132 10.07 3.52 -19.91
N ALA A 133 8.87 4.12 -19.97
CA ALA A 133 8.20 4.45 -21.23
C ALA A 133 8.98 5.50 -22.04
N ASP A 134 9.55 6.50 -21.37
CA ASP A 134 10.36 7.54 -22.02
C ASP A 134 11.68 6.98 -22.57
N GLU A 135 12.37 6.13 -21.83
CA GLU A 135 13.59 5.49 -22.31
C GLU A 135 13.30 4.54 -23.48
N PHE A 136 12.21 3.76 -23.40
CA PHE A 136 11.78 2.91 -24.51
C PHE A 136 11.43 3.73 -25.76
N LYS A 137 10.74 4.86 -25.59
CA LYS A 137 10.39 5.77 -26.68
C LYS A 137 11.63 6.37 -27.35
N LYS A 138 12.67 6.70 -26.58
CA LYS A 138 13.95 7.19 -27.12
C LYS A 138 14.65 6.11 -27.95
N ASP A 139 14.62 4.85 -27.51
CA ASP A 139 15.30 3.72 -28.16
C ASP A 139 14.53 3.16 -29.36
N GLN A 140 13.22 2.98 -29.24
CA GLN A 140 12.36 2.26 -30.19
C GLN A 140 11.39 3.15 -30.97
N ALA A 141 11.34 4.47 -30.67
CA ALA A 141 10.43 5.46 -31.27
C ALA A 141 8.91 5.15 -31.07
N VAL A 142 8.58 4.28 -30.10
CA VAL A 142 7.21 3.87 -29.76
C VAL A 142 6.89 4.24 -28.33
N ASP A 143 5.76 4.87 -28.10
CA ASP A 143 5.29 5.22 -26.75
C ASP A 143 4.38 4.12 -26.20
N LEU A 144 4.87 3.37 -25.22
CA LEU A 144 4.16 2.24 -24.61
C LEU A 144 2.89 2.67 -23.87
N ARG A 145 2.76 3.95 -23.49
CA ARG A 145 1.57 4.50 -22.82
C ARG A 145 0.32 4.49 -23.70
N ASN A 146 0.50 4.39 -25.02
CA ASN A 146 -0.61 4.31 -25.98
C ASN A 146 -1.16 2.90 -26.20
N ASP A 147 -0.51 1.88 -25.61
CA ASP A 147 -0.93 0.48 -25.71
C ASP A 147 -1.42 -0.01 -24.33
N PRO A 148 -2.74 -0.27 -24.15
CA PRO A 148 -3.29 -0.71 -22.87
C PRO A 148 -2.70 -2.02 -22.33
N LEU A 149 -2.27 -2.94 -23.20
CA LEU A 149 -1.62 -4.19 -22.78
C LEU A 149 -0.17 -3.93 -22.35
N ALA A 150 0.54 -3.08 -23.07
CA ALA A 150 1.90 -2.69 -22.71
C ALA A 150 1.92 -1.96 -21.36
N ILE A 151 1.02 -1.00 -21.13
CA ILE A 151 0.98 -0.24 -19.88
C ILE A 151 0.67 -1.13 -18.68
N GLN A 152 -0.18 -2.15 -18.83
CA GLN A 152 -0.44 -3.08 -17.73
C GLN A 152 0.81 -3.89 -17.37
N ARG A 153 1.55 -4.37 -18.36
CA ARG A 153 2.82 -5.08 -18.15
C ARG A 153 3.91 -4.17 -17.56
N LEU A 154 3.93 -2.89 -17.95
CA LEU A 154 4.82 -1.90 -17.36
C LEU A 154 4.53 -1.67 -15.88
N LYS A 155 3.25 -1.58 -15.49
CA LYS A 155 2.84 -1.42 -14.08
C LYS A 155 3.38 -2.57 -13.23
N GLU A 156 3.14 -3.80 -13.65
CA GLU A 156 3.62 -5.00 -12.96
C GLU A 156 5.16 -5.03 -12.86
N ALA A 157 5.86 -4.65 -13.94
CA ALA A 157 7.31 -4.63 -13.97
C ALA A 157 7.91 -3.50 -13.12
N ALA A 158 7.29 -2.33 -13.09
CA ALA A 158 7.70 -1.19 -12.28
C ALA A 158 7.55 -1.49 -10.79
N GLU A 159 6.39 -2.01 -10.36
CA GLU A 159 6.15 -2.43 -8.98
C GLU A 159 7.16 -3.49 -8.53
N LYS A 160 7.36 -4.51 -9.36
CA LYS A 160 8.36 -5.56 -9.09
C LYS A 160 9.77 -4.98 -8.95
N ALA A 161 10.16 -4.09 -9.86
CA ALA A 161 11.48 -3.45 -9.81
C ALA A 161 11.64 -2.58 -8.54
N LYS A 162 10.61 -1.81 -8.15
CA LYS A 162 10.59 -1.05 -6.89
C LYS A 162 10.82 -1.97 -5.69
N ILE A 163 10.11 -3.09 -5.61
CA ILE A 163 10.25 -4.07 -4.53
C ILE A 163 11.67 -4.65 -4.50
N GLU A 164 12.21 -5.08 -5.64
CA GLU A 164 13.56 -5.64 -5.73
C GLU A 164 14.64 -4.64 -5.33
N LEU A 165 14.47 -3.36 -5.71
CA LEU A 165 15.40 -2.28 -5.36
C LEU A 165 15.40 -1.91 -3.87
N SER A 166 14.44 -2.39 -3.08
CA SER A 166 14.48 -2.26 -1.62
C SER A 166 15.63 -3.06 -0.99
N SER A 167 16.04 -4.16 -1.61
CA SER A 167 17.10 -5.04 -1.12
C SER A 167 18.34 -5.11 -2.04
N SER A 168 18.22 -4.68 -3.30
CA SER A 168 19.26 -4.74 -4.31
C SER A 168 19.66 -3.35 -4.80
N ASN A 169 20.92 -3.20 -5.25
CA ASN A 169 21.39 -1.93 -5.82
C ASN A 169 20.98 -1.74 -7.28
N GLN A 170 20.61 -2.82 -7.96
CA GLN A 170 20.12 -2.80 -9.34
C GLN A 170 19.19 -3.98 -9.61
N THR A 171 18.33 -3.83 -10.62
CA THR A 171 17.47 -4.88 -11.15
C THR A 171 17.39 -4.80 -12.68
N ASP A 172 17.00 -5.90 -13.32
CA ASP A 172 16.78 -5.98 -14.76
C ASP A 172 15.28 -6.06 -15.04
N ILE A 173 14.79 -5.15 -15.89
CA ILE A 173 13.42 -5.14 -16.40
C ILE A 173 13.45 -5.75 -17.80
N ASN A 174 12.83 -6.92 -17.96
CA ASN A 174 12.78 -7.64 -19.23
C ASN A 174 11.33 -7.97 -19.58
N LEU A 175 10.80 -7.31 -20.61
CA LEU A 175 9.46 -7.52 -21.15
C LEU A 175 9.55 -7.91 -22.63
N PRO A 176 9.69 -9.20 -22.95
CA PRO A 176 9.68 -9.65 -24.33
C PRO A 176 8.28 -9.41 -24.95
N TYR A 177 8.26 -9.03 -26.23
CA TYR A 177 7.01 -8.77 -26.97
C TYR A 177 6.09 -7.77 -26.22
N VAL A 178 6.67 -6.66 -25.75
CA VAL A 178 5.93 -5.68 -24.97
C VAL A 178 4.89 -4.94 -25.83
N THR A 179 5.23 -4.70 -27.09
CA THR A 179 4.33 -4.14 -28.11
C THR A 179 4.80 -4.53 -29.50
N ALA A 180 4.10 -4.11 -30.56
CA ALA A 180 4.50 -4.30 -31.95
C ALA A 180 4.13 -3.08 -32.79
N ASP A 181 4.90 -2.82 -33.85
CA ASP A 181 4.60 -1.84 -34.90
C ASP A 181 4.78 -2.44 -36.29
N ALA A 182 4.78 -1.59 -37.32
CA ALA A 182 4.95 -2.02 -38.71
C ALA A 182 6.30 -2.73 -38.99
N SER A 183 7.32 -2.51 -38.13
CA SER A 183 8.62 -3.16 -38.23
C SER A 183 8.68 -4.50 -37.50
N GLY A 184 7.62 -4.88 -36.76
CA GLY A 184 7.55 -6.15 -36.05
C GLY A 184 7.43 -5.99 -34.52
N PRO A 185 7.64 -7.09 -33.78
CA PRO A 185 7.55 -7.11 -32.35
C PRO A 185 8.69 -6.32 -31.71
N LYS A 186 8.40 -5.64 -30.60
CA LYS A 186 9.34 -4.85 -29.79
C LYS A 186 9.53 -5.50 -28.42
N HIS A 187 10.74 -5.38 -27.91
CA HIS A 187 11.14 -5.95 -26.63
C HIS A 187 11.73 -4.85 -25.76
N LEU A 188 11.37 -4.83 -24.48
CA LEU A 188 11.99 -3.96 -23.49
C LEU A 188 13.02 -4.76 -22.69
N ASN A 189 14.25 -4.28 -22.66
CA ASN A 189 15.30 -4.79 -21.79
C ASN A 189 16.07 -3.59 -21.23
N MET A 190 15.98 -3.39 -19.90
CA MET A 190 16.54 -2.22 -19.23
C MET A 190 17.11 -2.61 -17.88
N LYS A 191 18.24 -2.01 -17.52
CA LYS A 191 18.75 -2.03 -16.14
C LYS A 191 18.30 -0.80 -15.39
N LEU A 192 17.80 -1.01 -14.20
CA LEU A 192 17.39 0.06 -13.29
C LEU A 192 18.21 -0.04 -12.00
N THR A 193 18.76 1.09 -11.55
CA THR A 193 19.52 1.16 -10.30
C THR A 193 18.68 1.81 -9.19
N ARG A 194 18.99 1.46 -7.93
CA ARG A 194 18.38 2.13 -6.75
C ARG A 194 18.61 3.63 -6.80
N ALA A 195 19.82 4.10 -7.08
CA ALA A 195 20.13 5.52 -7.19
C ALA A 195 19.26 6.24 -8.25
N LYS A 196 18.92 5.54 -9.35
CA LYS A 196 18.01 6.10 -10.36
C LYS A 196 16.58 6.19 -9.82
N LEU A 197 16.08 5.15 -9.14
CA LEU A 197 14.78 5.18 -8.48
C LEU A 197 14.72 6.35 -7.48
N GLU A 198 15.70 6.46 -6.58
CA GLU A 198 15.80 7.54 -5.60
C GLU A 198 15.73 8.93 -6.27
N SER A 199 16.46 9.13 -7.36
CA SER A 199 16.44 10.39 -8.10
C SER A 199 15.09 10.69 -8.79
N LEU A 200 14.30 9.68 -9.12
CA LEU A 200 12.99 9.84 -9.76
C LEU A 200 11.89 10.21 -8.76
N VAL A 201 12.09 9.89 -7.49
CA VAL A 201 11.09 10.05 -6.43
C VAL A 201 11.51 11.05 -5.35
N GLU A 202 12.65 11.73 -5.54
CA GLU A 202 13.21 12.66 -4.55
C GLU A 202 12.23 13.77 -4.12
N ASP A 203 11.35 14.18 -5.02
CA ASP A 203 10.32 15.21 -4.76
C ASP A 203 9.08 14.65 -4.04
N LEU A 204 8.99 13.34 -3.87
CA LEU A 204 7.86 12.68 -3.18
C LEU A 204 8.15 12.37 -1.70
N VAL A 205 9.41 12.52 -1.28
CA VAL A 205 9.88 12.10 0.08
C VAL A 205 10.23 13.28 0.97
#